data_3b6ada7e3aa476a2ad4fe7d8ce9efd43
#
_entry.id   3b6ada7e3aa476a2ad4fe7d8ce9efd43
#
_cell.length_a   1.000
_cell.length_b   1.000
_cell.length_c   1.000
_cell.angle_alpha   90.00
_cell.angle_beta   90.00
_cell.angle_gamma   90.00
#
_symmetry.space_group_name_H-M   'P 1'
#
loop_
_entity.id
_entity.type
_entity.pdbx_description
1 polymer ?
#
loop_
_entity_poly.entity_id
_entity_poly.type
_entity_poly.pdbx_seq_one_letter_code
_entity_poly.pdbx_strand_id
1 'polypeptide(L)'
;TMMLIILNSLTYLFLLIKQKSLYKNIIMEIILIYPLLFLTMYIAGYFMINPEDALGGGYGYYNLNLNSLFNPSGFTHPAYFNWSILMPKLPFHNGGYEGFSYLGIGGFFLLFFAILSFFKNIREFFISKKEILCIFLVFLALSISHNIYFGKVNILSIDLNNYILGILSTLRSSGRLIWPVYYLIFILGIFFIFNYFSGKKRFIILIFLLLTQLIDLSSGLRQYYKGNQYNYIPENVLKNEDNFWKNLSSKITTLRSNEFRNQSDLYYDLRNVFLNYNFKKTDIAYLARYNRKKIPQNNYGLIESFLNKEIDIFKETAFLTKDLNIVRNIHFLYGKNLYYYFQNNIWIITSQYIVKPNNMEIIKDNLEIKNIVLNKKINFINSKNLNYGFGWNKQSRGLASNGNYSSIIFKIDNKNCLENFYLKLNIENYFNEI
;
A
#
# COMPACT_ATOMS: atom_id res chain seq x y z
N THR A 1 -7.17 -9.76 -12.27
CA THR A 1 -8.39 -9.61 -13.12
C THR A 1 -8.12 -8.79 -14.36
N MET A 2 -7.65 -7.52 -14.27
CA MET A 2 -7.42 -6.65 -15.45
C MET A 2 -6.46 -7.26 -16.49
N MET A 3 -5.38 -7.90 -16.05
CA MET A 3 -4.44 -8.61 -16.94
C MET A 3 -5.15 -9.68 -17.79
N LEU A 4 -6.04 -10.47 -17.18
CA LEU A 4 -6.80 -11.50 -17.90
C LEU A 4 -7.80 -10.88 -18.88
N ILE A 5 -8.41 -9.74 -18.52
CA ILE A 5 -9.32 -9.01 -19.40
C ILE A 5 -8.56 -8.55 -20.65
N ILE A 6 -7.39 -7.93 -20.47
CA ILE A 6 -6.56 -7.48 -21.60
C ILE A 6 -6.13 -8.66 -22.46
N LEU A 7 -5.68 -9.76 -21.84
CA LEU A 7 -5.24 -10.95 -22.56
C LEU A 7 -6.38 -11.54 -23.39
N ASN A 8 -7.56 -11.75 -22.78
CA ASN A 8 -8.72 -12.28 -23.49
C ASN A 8 -9.20 -11.35 -24.60
N SER A 9 -9.26 -10.03 -24.33
CA SER A 9 -9.69 -9.05 -25.35
C SER A 9 -8.78 -9.07 -26.56
N LEU A 10 -7.46 -9.07 -26.36
CA LEU A 10 -6.51 -9.17 -27.47
C LEU A 10 -6.61 -10.52 -28.21
N THR A 11 -6.79 -11.61 -27.46
CA THR A 11 -6.96 -12.95 -28.06
C THR A 11 -8.21 -13.01 -28.94
N TYR A 12 -9.36 -12.53 -28.43
CA TYR A 12 -10.60 -12.48 -29.20
C TYR A 12 -10.48 -11.59 -30.45
N LEU A 13 -9.84 -10.43 -30.33
CA LEU A 13 -9.58 -9.54 -31.44
C LEU A 13 -8.82 -10.28 -32.56
N PHE A 14 -7.74 -10.97 -32.23
CA PHE A 14 -6.96 -11.72 -33.22
C PHE A 14 -7.70 -12.91 -33.78
N LEU A 15 -8.50 -13.63 -32.98
CA LEU A 15 -9.33 -14.73 -33.45
C LEU A 15 -10.40 -14.25 -34.44
N LEU A 16 -11.05 -13.12 -34.19
CA LEU A 16 -12.04 -12.50 -35.08
C LEU A 16 -11.41 -12.13 -36.43
N ILE A 17 -10.17 -11.63 -36.41
CA ILE A 17 -9.45 -11.26 -37.65
C ILE A 17 -9.06 -12.51 -38.45
N LYS A 18 -8.61 -13.58 -37.77
CA LYS A 18 -7.97 -14.74 -38.42
C LYS A 18 -8.94 -15.86 -38.77
N GLN A 19 -9.94 -16.12 -37.92
CA GLN A 19 -10.83 -17.30 -38.06
C GLN A 19 -12.28 -16.90 -38.32
N LYS A 20 -12.56 -16.46 -39.54
CA LYS A 20 -13.90 -16.06 -39.94
C LYS A 20 -14.97 -17.15 -39.77
N SER A 21 -14.59 -18.43 -39.80
CA SER A 21 -15.50 -19.56 -39.56
C SER A 21 -16.02 -19.65 -38.13
N LEU A 22 -15.25 -19.15 -37.13
CA LEU A 22 -15.64 -19.18 -35.73
C LEU A 22 -16.29 -17.88 -35.27
N TYR A 23 -16.52 -16.91 -36.15
CA TYR A 23 -17.00 -15.57 -35.82
C TYR A 23 -18.25 -15.57 -34.91
N LYS A 24 -19.26 -16.39 -35.25
CA LYS A 24 -20.51 -16.49 -34.47
C LYS A 24 -20.24 -16.98 -33.04
N ASN A 25 -19.40 -18.01 -32.87
CA ASN A 25 -19.08 -18.58 -31.55
C ASN A 25 -18.31 -17.59 -30.72
N ILE A 26 -17.33 -16.91 -31.32
CA ILE A 26 -16.52 -15.89 -30.62
C ILE A 26 -17.39 -14.72 -30.13
N ILE A 27 -18.30 -14.23 -31.00
CA ILE A 27 -19.25 -13.19 -30.60
C ILE A 27 -20.16 -13.65 -29.47
N MET A 28 -20.68 -14.88 -29.56
CA MET A 28 -21.53 -15.43 -28.50
C MET A 28 -20.78 -15.52 -27.15
N GLU A 29 -19.51 -15.96 -27.14
CA GLU A 29 -18.67 -15.97 -25.97
C GLU A 29 -18.44 -14.57 -25.41
N ILE A 30 -18.16 -13.59 -26.28
CA ILE A 30 -17.98 -12.18 -25.84
C ILE A 30 -19.26 -11.66 -25.19
N ILE A 31 -20.42 -11.87 -25.80
CA ILE A 31 -21.74 -11.44 -25.29
C ILE A 31 -22.05 -12.11 -23.95
N LEU A 32 -21.60 -13.34 -23.72
CA LEU A 32 -21.83 -14.05 -22.47
C LEU A 32 -20.86 -13.60 -21.35
N ILE A 33 -19.57 -13.57 -21.68
CA ILE A 33 -18.50 -13.40 -20.70
C ILE A 33 -18.38 -11.94 -20.21
N TYR A 34 -18.41 -10.97 -21.13
CA TYR A 34 -18.16 -9.57 -20.74
C TYR A 34 -19.30 -8.95 -19.92
N PRO A 35 -20.60 -9.15 -20.23
CA PRO A 35 -21.65 -8.66 -19.34
C PRO A 35 -21.59 -9.28 -17.94
N LEU A 36 -21.30 -10.59 -17.84
CA LEU A 36 -21.13 -11.26 -16.56
C LEU A 36 -19.93 -10.69 -15.78
N LEU A 37 -18.83 -10.43 -16.46
CA LEU A 37 -17.65 -9.79 -15.89
C LEU A 37 -17.97 -8.37 -15.39
N PHE A 38 -18.63 -7.54 -16.20
CA PHE A 38 -19.02 -6.19 -15.80
C PHE A 38 -20.03 -6.21 -14.64
N LEU A 39 -20.96 -7.14 -14.64
CA LEU A 39 -21.89 -7.32 -13.53
C LEU A 39 -21.16 -7.69 -12.23
N THR A 40 -20.23 -8.63 -12.27
CA THR A 40 -19.43 -8.99 -11.09
C THR A 40 -18.57 -7.84 -10.62
N MET A 41 -17.97 -7.04 -11.51
CA MET A 41 -17.23 -5.83 -11.16
C MET A 41 -18.14 -4.77 -10.54
N TYR A 42 -19.36 -4.61 -11.03
CA TYR A 42 -20.35 -3.70 -10.47
C TYR A 42 -20.74 -4.10 -9.05
N ILE A 43 -21.11 -5.37 -8.85
CA ILE A 43 -21.46 -5.93 -7.52
C ILE A 43 -20.28 -5.78 -6.55
N ALA A 44 -19.04 -5.98 -7.02
CA ALA A 44 -17.83 -5.79 -6.22
C ALA A 44 -17.48 -4.31 -5.93
N GLY A 45 -18.30 -3.35 -6.39
CA GLY A 45 -18.09 -1.92 -6.14
C GLY A 45 -16.98 -1.27 -6.96
N TYR A 46 -16.51 -1.92 -8.03
CA TYR A 46 -15.38 -1.43 -8.82
C TYR A 46 -15.67 -0.08 -9.49
N PHE A 47 -16.93 0.19 -9.83
CA PHE A 47 -17.38 1.44 -10.45
C PHE A 47 -17.85 2.50 -9.44
N MET A 48 -17.80 2.22 -8.15
CA MET A 48 -18.17 3.18 -7.10
C MET A 48 -17.05 4.19 -6.80
N ILE A 49 -15.84 3.94 -7.30
CA ILE A 49 -14.70 4.83 -7.15
C ILE A 49 -14.74 5.86 -8.26
N ASN A 50 -14.76 7.15 -7.92
CA ASN A 50 -14.66 8.20 -8.91
C ASN A 50 -13.35 8.08 -9.69
N PRO A 51 -13.36 8.30 -11.02
CA PRO A 51 -12.13 8.27 -11.83
C PRO A 51 -11.02 9.18 -11.29
N GLU A 52 -11.37 10.36 -10.77
CA GLU A 52 -10.43 11.31 -10.15
C GLU A 52 -9.71 10.73 -8.94
N ASP A 53 -10.38 9.87 -8.16
CA ASP A 53 -9.78 9.20 -7.00
C ASP A 53 -8.90 8.01 -7.42
N ALA A 54 -9.16 7.46 -8.61
CA ALA A 54 -8.34 6.41 -9.22
C ALA A 54 -7.03 6.95 -9.83
N LEU A 55 -6.95 8.24 -10.17
CA LEU A 55 -5.79 8.94 -10.73
C LEU A 55 -4.58 9.05 -9.79
N GLY A 56 -4.58 8.35 -8.69
CA GLY A 56 -3.52 8.35 -7.70
C GLY A 56 -2.18 7.78 -8.18
N GLY A 57 -1.53 8.42 -9.16
CA GLY A 57 -0.08 8.38 -9.41
C GLY A 57 0.59 7.01 -9.49
N GLY A 58 -0.10 5.95 -9.94
CA GLY A 58 0.50 4.62 -9.94
C GLY A 58 1.11 4.18 -11.27
N TYR A 59 0.48 4.53 -12.39
CA TYR A 59 1.02 4.23 -13.71
C TYR A 59 2.26 5.08 -13.97
N GLY A 60 3.34 4.45 -14.38
CA GLY A 60 4.65 5.12 -14.52
C GLY A 60 5.50 5.15 -13.26
N TYR A 61 4.90 4.93 -12.08
CA TYR A 61 5.63 4.78 -10.82
C TYR A 61 5.83 3.31 -10.44
N TYR A 62 4.75 2.49 -10.50
CA TYR A 62 4.80 1.06 -10.21
C TYR A 62 5.00 0.21 -11.48
N ASN A 63 6.01 0.58 -12.26
CA ASN A 63 6.30 -0.03 -13.55
C ASN A 63 7.44 -1.07 -13.48
N LEU A 64 7.63 -1.77 -14.60
CA LEU A 64 8.72 -2.72 -14.77
C LEU A 64 10.06 -1.97 -14.89
N ASN A 65 11.02 -2.33 -14.07
CA ASN A 65 12.40 -1.92 -14.27
C ASN A 65 13.05 -2.84 -15.32
N LEU A 66 13.82 -2.29 -16.26
CA LEU A 66 14.47 -3.07 -17.32
C LEU A 66 15.42 -4.14 -16.79
N ASN A 67 15.94 -3.99 -15.57
CA ASN A 67 16.77 -4.99 -14.92
C ASN A 67 15.98 -6.07 -14.16
N SER A 68 14.65 -6.00 -14.11
CA SER A 68 13.82 -6.85 -13.24
C SER A 68 13.99 -8.34 -13.49
N LEU A 69 14.25 -8.76 -14.73
CA LEU A 69 14.47 -10.19 -15.04
C LEU A 69 15.76 -10.72 -14.39
N PHE A 70 16.73 -9.84 -14.16
CA PHE A 70 18.07 -10.19 -13.62
C PHE A 70 18.23 -9.78 -12.16
N ASN A 71 17.32 -8.98 -11.61
CA ASN A 71 17.43 -8.42 -10.28
C ASN A 71 16.71 -9.29 -9.25
N PRO A 72 17.45 -9.99 -8.36
CA PRO A 72 16.86 -10.81 -7.32
C PRO A 72 16.31 -10.02 -6.11
N SER A 73 16.36 -8.68 -6.14
CA SER A 73 15.82 -7.85 -5.07
C SER A 73 14.31 -7.90 -5.06
N GLY A 74 13.73 -8.71 -4.20
CA GLY A 74 12.28 -8.82 -3.99
C GLY A 74 11.81 -7.98 -2.81
N PHE A 75 10.53 -7.63 -2.85
CA PHE A 75 9.85 -6.99 -1.73
C PHE A 75 8.95 -8.01 -1.03
N THR A 76 9.21 -8.20 0.26
CA THR A 76 8.22 -8.73 1.20
C THR A 76 8.19 -7.77 2.37
N HIS A 77 6.98 -7.40 2.79
CA HIS A 77 6.85 -6.59 3.99
C HIS A 77 7.49 -7.32 5.19
N PRO A 78 8.36 -6.67 6.00
CA PRO A 78 8.67 -5.23 6.02
C PRO A 78 9.93 -4.82 5.25
N ALA A 79 10.64 -5.70 4.56
CA ALA A 79 11.94 -5.35 3.99
C ALA A 79 12.20 -5.96 2.61
N TYR A 80 13.10 -5.29 1.86
CA TYR A 80 13.65 -5.85 0.62
C TYR A 80 14.71 -6.90 0.95
N PHE A 81 14.58 -8.10 0.38
CA PHE A 81 15.54 -9.16 0.56
C PHE A 81 16.02 -9.73 -0.79
N ASN A 82 17.11 -10.50 -0.74
CA ASN A 82 17.67 -11.15 -1.90
C ASN A 82 17.06 -12.54 -2.11
N TRP A 83 16.39 -12.74 -3.24
CA TRP A 83 15.84 -14.04 -3.61
C TRP A 83 16.92 -15.03 -4.03
N SER A 84 18.05 -14.56 -4.56
CA SER A 84 19.14 -15.39 -5.06
C SER A 84 20.24 -15.59 -4.03
N ILE A 85 20.82 -16.78 -4.03
CA ILE A 85 22.10 -17.05 -3.34
C ILE A 85 23.27 -16.60 -4.22
N LEU A 86 23.14 -16.71 -5.53
CA LEU A 86 24.24 -16.57 -6.48
C LEU A 86 24.35 -15.15 -7.05
N MET A 87 23.21 -14.47 -7.23
CA MET A 87 23.17 -13.14 -7.82
C MET A 87 23.10 -12.05 -6.76
N PRO A 88 23.89 -10.96 -6.90
CA PRO A 88 23.83 -9.82 -6.00
C PRO A 88 22.54 -9.02 -6.22
N LYS A 89 22.11 -8.30 -5.17
CA LYS A 89 21.03 -7.31 -5.28
C LYS A 89 21.43 -6.21 -6.25
N LEU A 90 20.54 -5.91 -7.20
CA LEU A 90 20.70 -4.76 -8.07
C LEU A 90 19.76 -3.63 -7.60
N PRO A 91 20.18 -2.36 -7.80
CA PRO A 91 19.32 -1.23 -7.47
C PRO A 91 18.10 -1.19 -8.40
N PHE A 92 16.99 -0.59 -7.90
CA PHE A 92 15.80 -0.27 -8.68
C PHE A 92 15.16 1.01 -8.12
N HIS A 93 14.29 1.66 -8.89
CA HIS A 93 13.55 2.85 -8.46
C HIS A 93 12.47 2.49 -7.43
N ASN A 94 12.00 3.47 -6.65
CA ASN A 94 11.13 3.23 -5.49
C ASN A 94 9.84 2.45 -5.78
N GLY A 95 9.27 2.55 -6.98
CA GLY A 95 8.08 1.80 -7.41
C GLY A 95 8.38 0.47 -8.09
N GLY A 96 9.63 0.18 -8.43
CA GLY A 96 10.04 -0.96 -9.27
C GLY A 96 9.79 -2.34 -8.67
N TYR A 97 9.51 -2.42 -7.38
CA TYR A 97 9.21 -3.70 -6.71
C TYR A 97 7.93 -4.37 -7.22
N GLU A 98 6.98 -3.61 -7.76
CA GLU A 98 5.74 -4.15 -8.35
C GLU A 98 5.99 -4.92 -9.65
N GLY A 99 7.09 -4.61 -10.34
CA GLY A 99 7.55 -5.31 -11.54
C GLY A 99 8.52 -6.45 -11.26
N PHE A 100 8.60 -6.95 -10.01
CA PHE A 100 9.49 -8.06 -9.68
C PHE A 100 9.23 -9.29 -10.55
N SER A 101 10.25 -9.69 -11.32
CA SER A 101 10.17 -10.79 -12.30
C SER A 101 11.51 -11.52 -12.45
N TYR A 102 12.26 -11.63 -11.36
CA TYR A 102 13.53 -12.34 -11.36
C TYR A 102 13.36 -13.77 -11.86
N LEU A 103 14.11 -14.12 -12.91
CA LEU A 103 14.01 -15.44 -13.54
C LEU A 103 14.60 -16.56 -12.68
N GLY A 104 15.65 -16.26 -11.89
CA GLY A 104 16.49 -17.27 -11.26
C GLY A 104 17.47 -17.93 -12.25
N ILE A 105 18.49 -18.58 -11.73
CA ILE A 105 19.53 -19.19 -12.57
C ILE A 105 18.97 -20.27 -13.51
N GLY A 106 18.08 -21.14 -13.01
CA GLY A 106 17.39 -22.12 -13.86
C GLY A 106 16.55 -21.46 -14.95
N GLY A 107 15.88 -20.34 -14.61
CA GLY A 107 15.11 -19.51 -15.55
C GLY A 107 15.96 -18.83 -16.61
N PHE A 108 17.21 -18.42 -16.30
CA PHE A 108 18.14 -17.88 -17.32
C PHE A 108 18.52 -18.92 -18.37
N PHE A 109 18.73 -20.15 -17.96
CA PHE A 109 18.94 -21.25 -18.94
C PHE A 109 17.71 -21.49 -19.77
N LEU A 110 16.51 -21.42 -19.20
CA LEU A 110 15.25 -21.52 -19.96
C LEU A 110 15.09 -20.35 -20.92
N LEU A 111 15.43 -19.13 -20.51
CA LEU A 111 15.46 -17.95 -21.39
C LEU A 111 16.42 -18.17 -22.56
N PHE A 112 17.63 -18.69 -22.30
CA PHE A 112 18.58 -19.03 -23.34
C PHE A 112 17.99 -20.05 -24.34
N PHE A 113 17.37 -21.11 -23.86
CA PHE A 113 16.68 -22.08 -24.72
C PHE A 113 15.48 -21.49 -25.47
N ALA A 114 14.74 -20.58 -24.83
CA ALA A 114 13.64 -19.87 -25.49
C ALA A 114 14.16 -18.98 -26.63
N ILE A 115 15.28 -18.29 -26.44
CA ILE A 115 15.96 -17.49 -27.45
C ILE A 115 16.45 -18.38 -28.61
N LEU A 116 17.06 -19.52 -28.33
CA LEU A 116 17.47 -20.48 -29.36
C LEU A 116 16.27 -20.99 -30.15
N SER A 117 15.15 -21.30 -29.47
CA SER A 117 13.89 -21.71 -30.12
C SER A 117 13.38 -20.62 -31.06
N PHE A 118 13.40 -19.37 -30.58
CA PHE A 118 12.96 -18.23 -31.38
C PHE A 118 13.81 -18.07 -32.65
N PHE A 119 15.14 -18.01 -32.51
CA PHE A 119 16.02 -17.84 -33.67
C PHE A 119 15.94 -19.02 -34.68
N LYS A 120 15.82 -20.24 -34.18
CA LYS A 120 15.71 -21.42 -35.03
C LYS A 120 14.40 -21.46 -35.81
N ASN A 121 13.33 -20.94 -35.24
CA ASN A 121 11.98 -20.94 -35.80
C ASN A 121 11.49 -19.52 -36.13
N ILE A 122 12.39 -18.56 -36.33
CA ILE A 122 12.06 -17.14 -36.45
C ILE A 122 11.02 -16.86 -37.54
N ARG A 123 11.17 -17.54 -38.71
CA ARG A 123 10.24 -17.40 -39.80
C ARG A 123 8.83 -17.88 -39.44
N GLU A 124 8.73 -19.00 -38.71
CA GLU A 124 7.44 -19.55 -38.26
C GLU A 124 6.80 -18.61 -37.22
N PHE A 125 7.56 -18.06 -36.29
CA PHE A 125 7.06 -17.10 -35.32
C PHE A 125 6.47 -15.86 -35.99
N PHE A 126 7.15 -15.28 -36.98
CA PHE A 126 6.65 -14.09 -37.67
C PHE A 126 5.48 -14.37 -38.63
N ILE A 127 5.37 -15.57 -39.18
CA ILE A 127 4.31 -15.91 -40.12
C ILE A 127 3.09 -16.52 -39.44
N SER A 128 3.28 -17.51 -38.57
CA SER A 128 2.19 -18.30 -37.99
C SER A 128 1.80 -17.91 -36.58
N LYS A 129 2.70 -17.29 -35.80
CA LYS A 129 2.50 -16.94 -34.38
C LYS A 129 2.65 -15.45 -34.12
N LYS A 130 2.59 -14.60 -35.14
CA LYS A 130 2.73 -13.14 -35.04
C LYS A 130 1.74 -12.51 -34.04
N GLU A 131 0.53 -13.07 -33.93
CA GLU A 131 -0.50 -12.58 -33.03
C GLU A 131 -0.09 -12.75 -31.58
N ILE A 132 0.46 -13.91 -31.25
CA ILE A 132 1.00 -14.17 -29.91
C ILE A 132 2.14 -13.20 -29.60
N LEU A 133 3.06 -13.03 -30.53
CA LEU A 133 4.17 -12.07 -30.38
C LEU A 133 3.64 -10.65 -30.13
N CYS A 134 2.64 -10.22 -30.89
CA CYS A 134 2.02 -8.91 -30.73
C CYS A 134 1.38 -8.74 -29.34
N ILE A 135 0.64 -9.74 -28.85
CA ILE A 135 0.07 -9.73 -27.49
C ILE A 135 1.17 -9.52 -26.45
N PHE A 136 2.27 -10.26 -26.55
CA PHE A 136 3.36 -10.15 -25.59
C PHE A 136 4.09 -8.81 -25.66
N LEU A 137 4.26 -8.24 -26.84
CA LEU A 137 4.83 -6.89 -27.00
C LEU A 137 3.93 -5.82 -26.37
N VAL A 138 2.61 -5.94 -26.50
CA VAL A 138 1.67 -5.05 -25.81
C VAL A 138 1.81 -5.17 -24.30
N PHE A 139 1.86 -6.38 -23.75
CA PHE A 139 2.07 -6.58 -22.31
C PHE A 139 3.41 -6.02 -21.83
N LEU A 140 4.47 -6.22 -22.59
CA LEU A 140 5.79 -5.67 -22.28
C LEU A 140 5.75 -4.13 -22.29
N ALA A 141 5.19 -3.51 -23.32
CA ALA A 141 5.07 -2.06 -23.42
C ALA A 141 4.25 -1.48 -22.27
N LEU A 142 3.09 -2.07 -21.94
CA LEU A 142 2.27 -1.65 -20.81
C LEU A 142 2.98 -1.82 -19.47
N SER A 143 3.80 -2.87 -19.30
CA SER A 143 4.54 -3.11 -18.06
C SER A 143 5.67 -2.10 -17.84
N ILE A 144 6.41 -1.75 -18.90
CA ILE A 144 7.49 -0.74 -18.86
C ILE A 144 6.91 0.65 -18.61
N SER A 145 5.71 0.94 -19.15
CA SER A 145 5.01 2.22 -19.07
C SER A 145 5.70 3.38 -19.81
N HIS A 146 5.27 4.62 -19.53
CA HIS A 146 5.80 5.85 -20.14
C HIS A 146 7.08 6.36 -19.45
N ASN A 147 7.42 5.86 -18.26
CA ASN A 147 8.66 6.16 -17.55
C ASN A 147 9.55 4.92 -17.54
N ILE A 148 10.64 4.94 -18.30
CA ILE A 148 11.51 3.79 -18.49
C ILE A 148 12.71 3.88 -17.55
N TYR A 149 12.86 2.91 -16.65
CA TYR A 149 13.93 2.86 -15.68
C TYR A 149 14.88 1.68 -15.91
N PHE A 150 16.17 1.95 -15.72
CA PHE A 150 17.19 0.92 -15.53
C PHE A 150 17.89 1.16 -14.19
N GLY A 151 17.71 0.25 -13.26
CA GLY A 151 18.16 0.48 -11.89
C GLY A 151 17.43 1.67 -11.26
N LYS A 152 18.19 2.64 -10.76
CA LYS A 152 17.66 3.91 -10.21
C LYS A 152 17.54 5.02 -11.26
N VAL A 153 18.12 4.83 -12.44
CA VAL A 153 18.20 5.85 -13.48
C VAL A 153 16.94 5.81 -14.33
N ASN A 154 16.29 6.95 -14.48
CA ASN A 154 15.26 7.15 -15.49
C ASN A 154 15.94 7.40 -16.84
N ILE A 155 15.77 6.46 -17.78
CA ILE A 155 16.37 6.54 -19.13
C ILE A 155 15.53 7.41 -20.05
N LEU A 156 14.19 7.27 -19.95
CA LEU A 156 13.26 7.96 -20.83
C LEU A 156 11.94 8.19 -20.10
N SER A 157 11.43 9.43 -20.21
CA SER A 157 10.07 9.79 -19.79
C SER A 157 9.32 10.34 -20.98
N ILE A 158 8.18 9.76 -21.30
CA ILE A 158 7.31 10.18 -22.40
C ILE A 158 6.12 10.92 -21.78
N ASP A 159 5.94 12.18 -22.14
CA ASP A 159 4.80 12.96 -21.67
C ASP A 159 3.53 12.46 -22.36
N LEU A 160 2.62 11.92 -21.56
CA LEU A 160 1.32 11.45 -22.03
C LEU A 160 0.25 12.51 -21.76
N ASN A 161 -0.66 12.67 -22.70
CA ASN A 161 -1.85 13.48 -22.49
C ASN A 161 -2.63 12.97 -21.25
N ASN A 162 -3.16 13.91 -20.46
CA ASN A 162 -3.90 13.63 -19.23
C ASN A 162 -5.06 12.64 -19.41
N TYR A 163 -5.74 12.67 -20.57
CA TYR A 163 -6.80 11.72 -20.88
C TYR A 163 -6.27 10.29 -21.01
N ILE A 164 -5.17 10.10 -21.76
CA ILE A 164 -4.51 8.80 -21.92
C ILE A 164 -3.97 8.32 -20.58
N LEU A 165 -3.31 9.21 -19.84
CA LEU A 165 -2.79 8.90 -18.51
C LEU A 165 -3.92 8.49 -17.56
N GLY A 166 -5.09 9.14 -17.63
CA GLY A 166 -6.29 8.79 -16.87
C GLY A 166 -6.72 7.34 -17.11
N ILE A 167 -6.83 6.93 -18.37
CA ILE A 167 -7.18 5.55 -18.74
C ILE A 167 -6.12 4.57 -18.24
N LEU A 168 -4.85 4.85 -18.49
CA LEU A 168 -3.74 3.97 -18.11
C LEU A 168 -3.55 3.90 -16.58
N SER A 169 -3.93 4.92 -15.83
CA SER A 169 -3.86 4.95 -14.37
C SER A 169 -4.77 3.92 -13.69
N THR A 170 -5.74 3.37 -14.41
CA THR A 170 -6.50 2.20 -13.95
C THR A 170 -5.60 0.98 -13.75
N LEU A 171 -4.47 0.91 -14.49
CA LEU A 171 -3.42 -0.10 -14.40
C LEU A 171 -2.33 0.30 -13.40
N ARG A 172 -2.69 0.74 -12.19
CA ARG A 172 -1.78 1.31 -11.19
C ARG A 172 -0.43 0.58 -11.07
N SER A 173 -0.47 -0.75 -10.95
CA SER A 173 0.73 -1.60 -10.82
C SER A 173 1.05 -2.25 -12.17
N SER A 174 1.39 -1.41 -13.15
CA SER A 174 1.65 -1.85 -14.53
C SER A 174 2.81 -2.86 -14.63
N GLY A 175 3.80 -2.77 -13.75
CA GLY A 175 4.90 -3.73 -13.70
C GLY A 175 4.48 -5.19 -13.63
N ARG A 176 3.32 -5.49 -13.01
CA ARG A 176 2.78 -6.87 -12.96
C ARG A 176 2.33 -7.40 -14.31
N LEU A 177 2.11 -6.54 -15.30
CA LEU A 177 1.74 -6.96 -16.65
C LEU A 177 2.86 -7.71 -17.39
N ILE A 178 4.07 -7.75 -16.83
CA ILE A 178 5.16 -8.60 -17.34
C ILE A 178 4.89 -10.11 -17.19
N TRP A 179 4.01 -10.54 -16.28
CA TRP A 179 3.84 -11.95 -15.96
C TRP A 179 3.48 -12.85 -17.15
N PRO A 180 2.62 -12.47 -18.11
CA PRO A 180 2.40 -13.29 -19.31
C PRO A 180 3.69 -13.51 -20.10
N VAL A 181 4.53 -12.47 -20.24
CA VAL A 181 5.84 -12.55 -20.92
C VAL A 181 6.78 -13.46 -20.13
N TYR A 182 6.81 -13.30 -18.81
CA TYR A 182 7.60 -14.11 -17.90
C TYR A 182 7.27 -15.61 -18.03
N TYR A 183 5.99 -15.98 -17.98
CA TYR A 183 5.57 -17.38 -18.17
C TYR A 183 5.84 -17.90 -19.58
N LEU A 184 5.72 -17.06 -20.61
CA LEU A 184 6.04 -17.44 -21.97
C LEU A 184 7.51 -17.87 -22.10
N ILE A 185 8.43 -17.18 -21.45
CA ILE A 185 9.86 -17.53 -21.44
C ILE A 185 10.04 -18.97 -20.96
N PHE A 186 9.40 -19.32 -19.83
CA PHE A 186 9.46 -20.69 -19.30
C PHE A 186 8.85 -21.72 -20.26
N ILE A 187 7.68 -21.42 -20.81
CA ILE A 187 6.98 -22.33 -21.75
C ILE A 187 7.83 -22.56 -22.99
N LEU A 188 8.39 -21.51 -23.59
CA LEU A 188 9.23 -21.63 -24.79
C LEU A 188 10.54 -22.37 -24.51
N GLY A 189 11.17 -22.11 -23.37
CA GLY A 189 12.39 -22.81 -22.96
C GLY A 189 12.15 -24.31 -22.74
N ILE A 190 11.07 -24.68 -22.05
CA ILE A 190 10.66 -26.07 -21.85
C ILE A 190 10.30 -26.72 -23.19
N PHE A 191 9.52 -26.05 -24.04
CA PHE A 191 9.14 -26.54 -25.38
C PHE A 191 10.37 -26.81 -26.23
N PHE A 192 11.41 -25.92 -26.19
CA PHE A 192 12.67 -26.18 -26.88
C PHE A 192 13.32 -27.46 -26.38
N ILE A 193 13.44 -27.64 -25.06
CA ILE A 193 14.04 -28.84 -24.47
C ILE A 193 13.31 -30.13 -24.93
N PHE A 194 11.95 -30.08 -24.96
CA PHE A 194 11.16 -31.22 -25.41
C PHE A 194 11.36 -31.55 -26.87
N ASN A 195 11.55 -30.57 -27.74
CA ASN A 195 11.69 -30.77 -29.19
C ASN A 195 13.12 -31.16 -29.59
N TYR A 196 14.14 -30.71 -28.87
CA TYR A 196 15.51 -30.89 -29.31
C TYR A 196 16.29 -31.97 -28.52
N PHE A 197 15.79 -32.38 -27.37
CA PHE A 197 16.36 -33.45 -26.59
C PHE A 197 15.41 -34.62 -26.46
N SER A 198 15.91 -35.85 -26.66
CA SER A 198 15.10 -37.08 -26.62
C SER A 198 15.29 -37.90 -25.37
N GLY A 199 14.30 -38.73 -25.02
CA GLY A 199 14.39 -39.74 -24.00
C GLY A 199 14.81 -39.20 -22.61
N LYS A 200 15.72 -39.94 -21.95
CA LYS A 200 16.19 -39.60 -20.59
C LYS A 200 16.92 -38.25 -20.51
N LYS A 201 17.55 -37.79 -21.60
CA LYS A 201 18.32 -36.53 -21.61
C LYS A 201 17.44 -35.32 -21.28
N ARG A 202 16.22 -35.23 -21.82
CA ARG A 202 15.30 -34.12 -21.54
C ARG A 202 14.94 -34.02 -20.05
N PHE A 203 14.66 -35.17 -19.41
CA PHE A 203 14.31 -35.20 -18.01
C PHE A 203 15.50 -34.81 -17.12
N ILE A 204 16.70 -35.28 -17.47
CA ILE A 204 17.93 -34.92 -16.74
C ILE A 204 18.15 -33.40 -16.80
N ILE A 205 18.00 -32.79 -17.98
CA ILE A 205 18.16 -31.33 -18.16
C ILE A 205 17.09 -30.59 -17.32
N LEU A 206 15.83 -30.97 -17.41
CA LEU A 206 14.75 -30.31 -16.67
C LEU A 206 14.92 -30.44 -15.16
N ILE A 207 15.33 -31.63 -14.67
CA ILE A 207 15.61 -31.85 -13.23
C ILE A 207 16.80 -30.99 -12.79
N PHE A 208 17.88 -30.94 -13.59
CA PHE A 208 19.04 -30.12 -13.32
C PHE A 208 18.65 -28.62 -13.22
N LEU A 209 17.86 -28.11 -14.17
CA LEU A 209 17.38 -26.73 -14.16
C LEU A 209 16.49 -26.43 -12.94
N LEU A 210 15.61 -27.38 -12.59
CA LEU A 210 14.74 -27.25 -11.42
C LEU A 210 15.56 -27.20 -10.12
N LEU A 211 16.52 -28.10 -9.97
CA LEU A 211 17.39 -28.12 -8.78
C LEU A 211 18.21 -26.84 -8.67
N THR A 212 18.79 -26.37 -9.80
CA THR A 212 19.52 -25.10 -9.85
C THR A 212 18.63 -23.93 -9.44
N GLN A 213 17.38 -23.90 -9.93
CA GLN A 213 16.40 -22.88 -9.57
C GLN A 213 16.06 -22.91 -8.08
N LEU A 214 15.81 -24.09 -7.51
CA LEU A 214 15.48 -24.24 -6.08
C LEU A 214 16.64 -23.84 -5.18
N ILE A 215 17.87 -24.20 -5.57
CA ILE A 215 19.08 -23.80 -4.85
C ILE A 215 19.23 -22.26 -4.89
N ASP A 216 19.13 -21.67 -6.07
CA ASP A 216 19.26 -20.22 -6.24
C ASP A 216 18.21 -19.44 -5.44
N LEU A 217 16.94 -19.84 -5.50
CA LEU A 217 15.83 -19.15 -4.82
C LEU A 217 15.73 -19.49 -3.32
N SER A 218 16.54 -20.40 -2.79
CA SER A 218 16.41 -20.86 -1.40
C SER A 218 16.61 -19.75 -0.37
N SER A 219 17.43 -18.72 -0.68
CA SER A 219 17.60 -17.55 0.19
C SER A 219 16.28 -16.78 0.35
N GLY A 220 15.61 -16.48 -0.76
CA GLY A 220 14.33 -15.78 -0.75
C GLY A 220 13.23 -16.60 -0.07
N LEU A 221 13.14 -17.89 -0.39
CA LEU A 221 12.17 -18.80 0.25
C LEU A 221 12.37 -18.85 1.77
N ARG A 222 13.61 -18.95 2.23
CA ARG A 222 13.92 -18.93 3.67
C ARG A 222 13.55 -17.61 4.33
N GLN A 223 13.86 -16.48 3.69
CA GLN A 223 13.52 -15.15 4.21
C GLN A 223 12.02 -14.92 4.19
N TYR A 224 11.32 -15.35 3.15
CA TYR A 224 9.86 -15.28 3.06
C TYR A 224 9.19 -16.08 4.18
N TYR A 225 9.66 -17.30 4.42
CA TYR A 225 9.17 -18.15 5.50
C TYR A 225 9.39 -17.50 6.89
N LYS A 226 10.60 -16.99 7.14
CA LYS A 226 10.90 -16.26 8.37
C LYS A 226 10.07 -14.99 8.50
N GLY A 227 9.95 -14.19 7.43
CA GLY A 227 9.13 -12.97 7.42
C GLY A 227 7.67 -13.24 7.74
N ASN A 228 7.10 -14.31 7.20
CA ASN A 228 5.73 -14.71 7.53
C ASN A 228 5.56 -15.16 8.98
N GLN A 229 6.59 -15.74 9.61
CA GLN A 229 6.56 -16.03 11.04
C GLN A 229 6.57 -14.74 11.90
N TYR A 230 7.28 -13.70 11.47
CA TYR A 230 7.30 -12.40 12.18
C TYR A 230 6.02 -11.57 11.94
N ASN A 231 5.34 -11.77 10.80
CA ASN A 231 4.04 -11.14 10.51
C ASN A 231 2.86 -11.86 11.18
N TYR A 232 3.12 -13.00 11.77
CA TYR A 232 2.19 -13.59 12.71
C TYR A 232 2.25 -12.71 13.96
N ILE A 233 1.27 -11.80 14.10
CA ILE A 233 1.08 -11.12 15.39
C ILE A 233 0.98 -12.24 16.40
N PRO A 234 1.87 -12.33 17.39
CA PRO A 234 1.82 -13.39 18.34
C PRO A 234 0.39 -13.41 18.91
N GLU A 235 -0.28 -14.55 18.83
CA GLU A 235 -1.58 -14.74 19.52
C GLU A 235 -1.50 -14.27 20.98
N ASN A 236 -0.29 -14.18 21.52
CA ASN A 236 0.02 -13.75 22.88
C ASN A 236 -0.25 -12.27 23.17
N VAL A 237 -0.24 -11.37 22.18
CA VAL A 237 -0.58 -9.94 22.41
C VAL A 237 -2.04 -9.77 22.77
N LEU A 238 -2.91 -10.68 22.31
CA LEU A 238 -4.35 -10.62 22.57
C LEU A 238 -4.80 -11.51 23.73
N LYS A 239 -4.10 -12.63 24.02
CA LYS A 239 -4.54 -13.61 25.04
C LYS A 239 -4.63 -13.02 26.45
N ASN A 240 -3.78 -12.05 26.78
CA ASN A 240 -3.81 -11.40 28.11
C ASN A 240 -4.78 -10.20 28.19
N GLU A 241 -5.41 -9.80 27.08
CA GLU A 241 -6.21 -8.59 26.94
C GLU A 241 -7.64 -8.86 26.54
N ASP A 242 -7.99 -10.11 26.37
CA ASP A 242 -9.30 -10.57 25.88
C ASP A 242 -10.45 -9.95 26.68
N ASN A 243 -10.32 -9.87 27.98
CA ASN A 243 -11.32 -9.28 28.85
C ASN A 243 -11.47 -7.76 28.67
N PHE A 244 -10.36 -7.04 28.40
CA PHE A 244 -10.43 -5.59 28.15
C PHE A 244 -11.18 -5.28 26.86
N TRP A 245 -10.78 -5.90 25.76
CA TRP A 245 -11.40 -5.68 24.44
C TRP A 245 -12.84 -6.17 24.39
N LYS A 246 -13.16 -7.28 25.06
CA LYS A 246 -14.52 -7.78 25.23
C LYS A 246 -15.39 -6.80 26.00
N ASN A 247 -14.89 -6.26 27.10
CA ASN A 247 -15.62 -5.26 27.89
C ASN A 247 -15.73 -3.93 27.15
N LEU A 248 -14.69 -3.53 26.39
CA LEU A 248 -14.75 -2.32 25.58
C LEU A 248 -15.81 -2.47 24.48
N SER A 249 -15.81 -3.56 23.73
CA SER A 249 -16.75 -3.80 22.63
C SER A 249 -18.21 -3.98 23.07
N SER A 250 -18.45 -4.32 24.35
CA SER A 250 -19.81 -4.37 24.90
C SER A 250 -20.40 -2.97 25.19
N LYS A 251 -19.54 -1.95 25.36
CA LYS A 251 -19.94 -0.57 25.68
C LYS A 251 -19.73 0.40 24.55
N ILE A 252 -18.79 0.10 23.65
CA ILE A 252 -18.33 0.96 22.56
C ILE A 252 -18.59 0.25 21.24
N THR A 253 -19.25 0.93 20.32
CA THR A 253 -19.57 0.38 18.99
C THR A 253 -18.57 0.81 17.91
N THR A 254 -17.86 1.92 18.12
CA THR A 254 -17.05 2.59 17.10
C THR A 254 -15.62 2.78 17.58
N LEU A 255 -14.64 2.39 16.76
CA LEU A 255 -13.23 2.71 16.96
C LEU A 255 -12.78 3.76 15.94
N ARG A 256 -12.21 4.87 16.41
CA ARG A 256 -11.75 5.99 15.57
C ARG A 256 -10.30 6.34 15.83
N SER A 257 -9.68 6.98 14.84
CA SER A 257 -8.31 7.50 14.97
C SER A 257 -8.17 8.86 14.29
N ASN A 258 -7.13 9.59 14.63
CA ASN A 258 -6.80 10.88 14.02
C ASN A 258 -6.14 10.76 12.65
N GLU A 259 -5.66 9.59 12.32
CA GLU A 259 -4.96 9.35 11.06
C GLU A 259 -5.82 8.46 10.16
N PHE A 260 -6.31 9.01 9.06
CA PHE A 260 -7.14 8.31 8.10
C PHE A 260 -6.36 7.75 6.92
N ARG A 261 -5.05 7.95 6.90
CA ARG A 261 -4.19 7.46 5.81
C ARG A 261 -3.44 6.23 6.28
N ASN A 262 -3.70 5.10 5.59
CA ASN A 262 -2.83 3.93 5.57
C ASN A 262 -2.00 3.76 6.85
N GLN A 263 -2.68 3.80 7.99
CA GLN A 263 -2.08 3.54 9.29
C GLN A 263 -1.76 2.05 9.37
N SER A 264 -0.79 1.67 8.55
CA SER A 264 -0.37 0.27 8.49
C SER A 264 -0.11 -0.27 9.89
N ASP A 265 0.60 0.50 10.70
CA ASP A 265 1.01 0.07 12.03
C ASP A 265 -0.19 -0.11 12.97
N LEU A 266 -1.08 0.89 13.05
CA LEU A 266 -2.26 0.80 13.91
C LEU A 266 -3.27 -0.23 13.37
N TYR A 267 -3.47 -0.29 12.06
CA TYR A 267 -4.35 -1.27 11.42
C TYR A 267 -3.87 -2.71 11.68
N TYR A 268 -2.57 -2.98 11.49
CA TYR A 268 -2.04 -4.32 11.71
C TYR A 268 -2.06 -4.73 13.18
N ASP A 269 -1.83 -3.80 14.10
CA ASP A 269 -1.92 -4.06 15.52
C ASP A 269 -3.36 -4.39 15.97
N LEU A 270 -4.35 -3.76 15.36
CA LEU A 270 -5.76 -3.84 15.77
C LEU A 270 -6.64 -4.74 14.89
N ARG A 271 -6.13 -5.25 13.75
CA ARG A 271 -6.97 -6.06 12.84
C ARG A 271 -7.66 -7.25 13.52
N ASN A 272 -6.95 -7.91 14.45
CA ASN A 272 -7.50 -9.04 15.20
C ASN A 272 -8.54 -8.60 16.22
N VAL A 273 -8.41 -7.38 16.76
CA VAL A 273 -9.43 -6.77 17.62
C VAL A 273 -10.72 -6.56 16.84
N PHE A 274 -10.64 -6.05 15.60
CA PHE A 274 -11.82 -5.87 14.76
C PHE A 274 -12.49 -7.20 14.36
N LEU A 275 -11.70 -8.26 14.16
CA LEU A 275 -12.22 -9.57 13.75
C LEU A 275 -12.84 -10.36 14.91
N ASN A 276 -12.29 -10.21 16.11
CA ASN A 276 -12.67 -11.05 17.26
C ASN A 276 -13.69 -10.41 18.18
N TYR A 277 -13.88 -9.08 18.09
CA TYR A 277 -14.82 -8.35 18.97
C TYR A 277 -15.87 -7.57 18.17
N ASN A 278 -17.00 -7.31 18.79
CA ASN A 278 -18.23 -6.80 18.16
C ASN A 278 -18.21 -5.29 17.90
N PHE A 279 -17.12 -4.72 17.37
CA PHE A 279 -17.13 -3.34 16.92
C PHE A 279 -17.88 -3.22 15.59
N LYS A 280 -18.82 -2.28 15.51
CA LYS A 280 -19.69 -2.10 14.33
C LYS A 280 -19.08 -1.19 13.28
N LYS A 281 -18.26 -0.22 13.69
CA LYS A 281 -17.69 0.81 12.83
C LYS A 281 -16.24 1.09 13.18
N THR A 282 -15.43 1.36 12.16
CA THR A 282 -14.07 1.88 12.32
C THR A 282 -13.67 2.72 11.13
N ASP A 283 -12.88 3.77 11.38
CA ASP A 283 -12.16 4.54 10.36
C ASP A 283 -10.68 4.14 10.28
N ILE A 284 -10.24 3.20 11.11
CA ILE A 284 -8.89 2.65 11.09
C ILE A 284 -8.82 1.59 10.00
N ALA A 285 -8.28 1.96 8.84
CA ALA A 285 -8.23 1.09 7.68
C ALA A 285 -6.93 1.26 6.89
N TYR A 286 -6.54 0.19 6.20
CA TYR A 286 -5.51 0.23 5.17
C TYR A 286 -6.17 0.28 3.81
N LEU A 287 -6.23 1.46 3.20
CA LEU A 287 -6.91 1.70 1.93
C LEU A 287 -5.89 1.88 0.81
N ALA A 288 -5.90 0.97 -0.15
CA ALA A 288 -5.08 1.08 -1.36
C ALA A 288 -5.54 2.23 -2.27
N ARG A 289 -6.85 2.51 -2.29
CA ARG A 289 -7.48 3.61 -3.00
C ARG A 289 -8.55 4.23 -2.11
N TYR A 290 -8.57 5.55 -2.04
CA TYR A 290 -9.54 6.28 -1.22
C TYR A 290 -9.86 7.63 -1.85
N ASN A 291 -11.03 8.15 -1.55
CA ASN A 291 -11.41 9.49 -1.97
C ASN A 291 -10.61 10.53 -1.18
N ARG A 292 -9.65 11.18 -1.86
CA ARG A 292 -8.75 12.16 -1.24
C ARG A 292 -9.47 13.40 -0.70
N LYS A 293 -10.65 13.72 -1.24
CA LYS A 293 -11.45 14.87 -0.79
C LYS A 293 -12.28 14.53 0.47
N LYS A 294 -12.83 13.31 0.55
CA LYS A 294 -13.69 12.89 1.67
C LYS A 294 -12.93 12.63 2.96
N ILE A 295 -11.74 12.04 2.89
CA ILE A 295 -10.94 11.71 4.09
C ILE A 295 -10.54 12.95 4.89
N PRO A 296 -9.97 14.02 4.29
CA PRO A 296 -9.71 15.25 5.01
C PRO A 296 -10.97 15.82 5.68
N GLN A 297 -12.09 15.86 4.98
CA GLN A 297 -13.36 16.38 5.53
C GLN A 297 -13.80 15.64 6.78
N ASN A 298 -13.72 14.31 6.78
CA ASN A 298 -14.04 13.50 7.96
C ASN A 298 -13.07 13.76 9.12
N ASN A 299 -11.79 13.99 8.82
CA ASN A 299 -10.79 14.32 9.83
C ASN A 299 -11.03 15.73 10.40
N TYR A 300 -11.31 16.71 9.55
CA TYR A 300 -11.63 18.07 10.00
C TYR A 300 -12.87 18.08 10.88
N GLY A 301 -13.94 17.39 10.49
CA GLY A 301 -15.14 17.25 11.33
C GLY A 301 -14.83 16.66 12.70
N LEU A 302 -13.96 15.67 12.80
CA LEU A 302 -13.55 15.10 14.08
C LEU A 302 -12.75 16.12 14.92
N ILE A 303 -11.80 16.84 14.31
CA ILE A 303 -11.01 17.87 14.98
C ILE A 303 -11.91 19.02 15.46
N GLU A 304 -12.82 19.46 14.60
CA GLU A 304 -13.80 20.50 14.93
C GLU A 304 -14.66 20.09 16.12
N SER A 305 -15.19 18.88 16.12
CA SER A 305 -15.94 18.34 17.25
C SER A 305 -15.11 18.27 18.53
N PHE A 306 -13.80 17.96 18.45
CA PHE A 306 -12.92 18.02 19.62
C PHE A 306 -12.73 19.47 20.11
N LEU A 307 -12.53 20.42 19.21
CA LEU A 307 -12.36 21.84 19.57
C LEU A 307 -13.64 22.44 20.18
N ASN A 308 -14.81 22.04 19.70
CA ASN A 308 -16.11 22.41 20.23
C ASN A 308 -16.46 21.70 21.54
N LYS A 309 -15.58 20.85 22.06
CA LYS A 309 -15.79 20.07 23.29
C LYS A 309 -17.04 19.18 23.25
N GLU A 310 -17.38 18.62 22.12
CA GLU A 310 -18.50 17.72 21.95
C GLU A 310 -18.21 16.37 22.63
N ILE A 311 -18.61 16.21 23.89
CA ILE A 311 -18.34 14.98 24.67
C ILE A 311 -19.10 13.77 24.13
N ASP A 312 -20.21 13.99 23.44
CA ASP A 312 -21.04 12.94 22.87
C ASP A 312 -20.30 12.09 21.82
N ILE A 313 -19.23 12.62 21.23
CA ILE A 313 -18.35 11.84 20.34
C ILE A 313 -17.84 10.59 21.02
N PHE A 314 -17.50 10.69 22.33
CA PHE A 314 -16.93 9.58 23.09
C PHE A 314 -17.98 8.64 23.70
N LYS A 315 -19.26 8.93 23.53
CA LYS A 315 -20.34 8.16 24.18
C LYS A 315 -20.38 6.70 23.72
N GLU A 316 -20.20 6.48 22.41
CA GLU A 316 -20.17 5.14 21.80
C GLU A 316 -18.84 4.89 21.03
N THR A 317 -17.87 5.77 21.22
CA THR A 317 -16.62 5.75 20.47
C THR A 317 -15.42 5.65 21.39
N ALA A 318 -14.48 4.79 21.06
CA ALA A 318 -13.12 4.85 21.58
C ALA A 318 -12.20 5.42 20.51
N PHE A 319 -11.41 6.42 20.92
CA PHE A 319 -10.42 7.06 20.08
C PHE A 319 -9.04 6.46 20.33
N LEU A 320 -8.35 6.05 19.27
CA LEU A 320 -7.06 5.37 19.33
C LEU A 320 -5.98 6.21 18.65
N THR A 321 -4.83 6.36 19.30
CA THR A 321 -3.69 7.09 18.74
C THR A 321 -2.38 6.60 19.35
N LYS A 322 -1.29 6.72 18.58
CA LYS A 322 0.08 6.56 19.05
C LYS A 322 0.73 7.92 19.41
N ASP A 323 0.07 9.02 19.09
CA ASP A 323 0.60 10.37 19.30
C ASP A 323 0.22 10.93 20.67
N LEU A 324 1.21 11.00 21.55
CA LEU A 324 1.04 11.55 22.89
C LEU A 324 0.59 13.03 22.89
N ASN A 325 0.93 13.81 21.88
CA ASN A 325 0.50 15.19 21.80
C ASN A 325 -1.00 15.31 21.59
N ILE A 326 -1.57 14.43 20.78
CA ILE A 326 -3.02 14.35 20.58
C ILE A 326 -3.71 13.97 21.89
N VAL A 327 -3.16 13.00 22.61
CA VAL A 327 -3.70 12.58 23.92
C VAL A 327 -3.70 13.77 24.90
N ARG A 328 -2.60 14.52 24.97
CA ARG A 328 -2.50 15.73 25.81
C ARG A 328 -3.54 16.79 25.44
N ASN A 329 -3.77 16.99 24.15
CA ASN A 329 -4.79 17.93 23.68
C ASN A 329 -6.20 17.51 24.06
N ILE A 330 -6.55 16.24 23.88
CA ILE A 330 -7.83 15.70 24.31
C ILE A 330 -7.97 15.82 25.84
N HIS A 331 -6.92 15.50 26.57
CA HIS A 331 -6.93 15.64 28.04
C HIS A 331 -7.12 17.10 28.48
N PHE A 332 -6.48 18.05 27.82
CA PHE A 332 -6.66 19.48 28.08
C PHE A 332 -8.10 19.95 27.83
N LEU A 333 -8.73 19.47 26.75
CA LEU A 333 -10.08 19.88 26.39
C LEU A 333 -11.17 19.24 27.26
N TYR A 334 -11.01 17.96 27.60
CA TYR A 334 -12.05 17.15 28.26
C TYR A 334 -11.75 16.78 29.72
N GLY A 335 -10.46 16.89 30.13
CA GLY A 335 -10.06 16.66 31.51
C GLY A 335 -10.40 15.28 32.05
N LYS A 336 -11.00 15.26 33.24
CA LYS A 336 -11.37 14.03 33.96
C LYS A 336 -12.62 13.31 33.43
N ASN A 337 -13.28 13.89 32.42
CA ASN A 337 -14.51 13.30 31.84
C ASN A 337 -14.21 12.08 30.96
N LEU A 338 -12.95 11.80 30.65
CA LEU A 338 -12.52 10.68 29.82
C LEU A 338 -11.56 9.78 30.58
N TYR A 339 -11.52 8.51 30.15
CA TYR A 339 -10.57 7.50 30.62
C TYR A 339 -9.50 7.28 29.56
N TYR A 340 -8.23 7.27 29.98
CA TYR A 340 -7.04 7.17 29.14
C TYR A 340 -6.30 5.88 29.47
N TYR A 341 -6.41 4.91 28.59
CA TYR A 341 -5.73 3.62 28.72
C TYR A 341 -4.51 3.60 27.81
N PHE A 342 -3.40 3.10 28.31
CA PHE A 342 -2.17 2.98 27.54
C PHE A 342 -1.66 1.56 27.55
N GLN A 343 -1.43 1.01 26.35
CA GLN A 343 -0.94 -0.34 26.17
C GLN A 343 -0.27 -0.50 24.81
N ASN A 344 0.84 -1.23 24.75
CA ASN A 344 1.56 -1.54 23.51
C ASN A 344 1.82 -0.30 22.63
N ASN A 345 2.14 0.82 23.25
CA ASN A 345 2.35 2.11 22.59
C ASN A 345 1.10 2.68 21.90
N ILE A 346 -0.09 2.23 22.29
CA ILE A 346 -1.38 2.73 21.80
C ILE A 346 -2.15 3.33 22.97
N TRP A 347 -2.64 4.55 22.78
CA TRP A 347 -3.58 5.21 23.66
C TRP A 347 -5.01 4.89 23.23
N ILE A 348 -5.86 4.53 24.18
CA ILE A 348 -7.27 4.28 24.01
C ILE A 348 -8.01 5.24 24.92
N ILE A 349 -8.82 6.13 24.32
CA ILE A 349 -9.51 7.21 25.00
C ILE A 349 -11.01 7.01 24.83
N THR A 350 -11.74 6.99 25.92
CA THR A 350 -13.20 6.76 25.90
C THR A 350 -13.87 7.42 27.12
N SER A 351 -15.17 7.71 27.03
CA SER A 351 -15.96 8.18 28.17
C SER A 351 -16.39 7.03 29.11
N GLN A 352 -16.22 5.79 28.70
CA GLN A 352 -16.65 4.61 29.44
C GLN A 352 -15.50 4.05 30.30
N TYR A 353 -15.79 3.82 31.58
CA TYR A 353 -14.87 3.07 32.41
C TYR A 353 -14.84 1.60 32.05
N ILE A 354 -13.64 1.09 31.75
CA ILE A 354 -13.37 -0.31 31.44
C ILE A 354 -12.42 -0.86 32.51
N VAL A 355 -12.76 -2.03 33.06
CA VAL A 355 -11.83 -2.72 33.98
C VAL A 355 -10.55 -3.06 33.25
N LYS A 356 -9.44 -2.55 33.73
CA LYS A 356 -8.14 -2.74 33.08
C LYS A 356 -7.45 -4.05 33.48
N PRO A 357 -6.72 -4.71 32.61
CA PRO A 357 -5.76 -5.74 32.98
C PRO A 357 -4.55 -5.15 33.72
N ASN A 358 -3.81 -5.99 34.45
CA ASN A 358 -2.67 -5.54 35.27
C ASN A 358 -1.53 -4.88 34.47
N ASN A 359 -1.40 -5.23 33.19
CA ASN A 359 -0.39 -4.72 32.27
C ASN A 359 -0.80 -3.42 31.54
N MET A 360 -1.96 -2.86 31.85
CA MET A 360 -2.46 -1.64 31.25
C MET A 360 -2.41 -0.50 32.27
N GLU A 361 -1.92 0.66 31.85
CA GLU A 361 -1.88 1.86 32.68
C GLU A 361 -3.11 2.74 32.42
N ILE A 362 -3.70 3.26 33.51
CA ILE A 362 -4.66 4.37 33.43
C ILE A 362 -3.90 5.62 33.88
N ILE A 363 -3.71 6.56 32.95
CA ILE A 363 -3.00 7.79 33.24
C ILE A 363 -4.04 8.90 33.36
N LYS A 364 -4.28 9.38 34.59
CA LYS A 364 -5.18 10.52 34.85
C LYS A 364 -4.47 11.83 35.12
N ASP A 365 -3.29 11.76 35.75
CA ASP A 365 -2.70 12.94 36.36
C ASP A 365 -1.34 13.40 35.79
N ASN A 366 -0.69 12.61 34.91
CA ASN A 366 0.66 12.89 34.40
C ASN A 366 0.72 13.40 32.96
N LEU A 367 -0.39 13.85 32.40
CA LEU A 367 -0.43 14.45 31.06
C LEU A 367 -0.15 15.97 31.19
N GLU A 368 1.02 16.32 31.69
CA GLU A 368 1.38 17.72 31.86
C GLU A 368 1.52 18.45 30.51
N ILE A 369 0.87 19.58 30.40
CA ILE A 369 1.09 20.57 29.37
C ILE A 369 2.29 21.42 29.81
N LYS A 370 3.30 21.50 28.94
CA LYS A 370 4.49 22.27 29.24
C LYS A 370 4.21 23.77 29.28
N ASN A 371 4.78 24.43 30.26
CA ASN A 371 4.66 25.87 30.42
C ASN A 371 5.52 26.61 29.39
N ILE A 372 4.98 27.68 28.83
CA ILE A 372 5.71 28.63 27.97
C ILE A 372 6.10 29.83 28.79
N VAL A 373 7.35 30.23 28.70
CA VAL A 373 7.85 31.49 29.29
C VAL A 373 7.48 32.64 28.34
N LEU A 374 6.75 33.62 28.87
CA LEU A 374 6.37 34.82 28.14
C LEU A 374 7.59 35.62 27.67
N ASN A 375 7.44 36.33 26.55
CA ASN A 375 8.49 37.19 25.96
C ASN A 375 9.74 36.45 25.43
N LYS A 376 9.68 35.16 25.22
CA LYS A 376 10.73 34.41 24.52
C LYS A 376 10.30 34.05 23.10
N LYS A 377 11.21 34.26 22.13
CA LYS A 377 11.05 33.73 20.78
C LYS A 377 11.18 32.20 20.84
N ILE A 378 10.14 31.49 20.43
CA ILE A 378 10.10 30.04 20.47
C ILE A 378 10.22 29.54 19.03
N ASN A 379 11.26 28.75 18.77
CA ASN A 379 11.39 28.07 17.48
C ASN A 379 10.51 26.81 17.49
N PHE A 380 9.47 26.80 16.67
CA PHE A 380 8.50 25.70 16.55
C PHE A 380 9.14 24.37 16.14
N ILE A 381 10.20 24.41 15.33
CA ILE A 381 10.82 23.18 14.80
C ILE A 381 11.57 22.41 15.90
N ASN A 382 12.25 23.12 16.78
CA ASN A 382 13.18 22.55 17.77
C ASN A 382 12.68 22.67 19.22
N SER A 383 11.50 23.21 19.44
CA SER A 383 11.02 23.44 20.80
C SER A 383 10.49 22.16 21.42
N LYS A 384 11.22 21.64 22.41
CA LYS A 384 10.72 20.57 23.29
C LYS A 384 9.58 21.05 24.21
N ASN A 385 9.27 22.34 24.22
CA ASN A 385 8.34 22.99 25.14
C ASN A 385 6.98 23.32 24.57
N LEU A 386 6.73 23.03 23.28
CA LEU A 386 5.44 23.23 22.63
C LEU A 386 4.72 21.90 22.48
N ASN A 387 3.46 21.87 22.86
CA ASN A 387 2.57 20.77 22.55
C ASN A 387 1.86 21.12 21.25
N TYR A 388 2.25 20.46 20.15
CA TYR A 388 1.52 20.54 18.92
C TYR A 388 0.17 19.84 19.09
N GLY A 389 -0.88 20.53 18.71
CA GLY A 389 -2.20 19.98 18.71
C GLY A 389 -2.53 19.21 17.43
N PHE A 390 -3.81 19.22 17.09
CA PHE A 390 -4.31 18.61 15.86
C PHE A 390 -3.82 19.35 14.62
N GLY A 391 -3.78 18.65 13.50
CA GLY A 391 -3.59 19.24 12.18
C GLY A 391 -2.16 19.60 11.80
N TRP A 392 -1.14 19.15 12.53
CA TRP A 392 0.26 19.38 12.18
C TRP A 392 0.94 18.14 11.62
N ASN A 393 1.73 18.33 10.56
CA ASN A 393 2.59 17.32 10.00
C ASN A 393 4.05 17.74 10.08
N LYS A 394 4.90 16.88 10.64
CA LYS A 394 6.33 17.17 10.75
C LYS A 394 7.01 16.90 9.41
N GLN A 395 7.60 17.94 8.84
CA GLN A 395 8.40 17.87 7.61
C GLN A 395 9.87 18.15 7.90
N SER A 396 10.75 17.84 6.96
CA SER A 396 12.20 18.04 7.08
C SER A 396 12.60 19.51 7.34
N ARG A 397 11.78 20.46 6.92
CA ARG A 397 12.02 21.91 7.05
C ARG A 397 11.11 22.62 8.07
N GLY A 398 10.21 21.90 8.76
CA GLY A 398 9.31 22.50 9.73
C GLY A 398 8.05 21.70 9.98
N LEU A 399 7.02 22.39 10.43
CA LEU A 399 5.67 21.88 10.63
C LEU A 399 4.76 22.46 9.57
N ALA A 400 4.06 21.60 8.86
CA ALA A 400 3.05 22.00 7.91
C ALA A 400 1.66 21.73 8.48
N SER A 401 0.72 22.65 8.25
CA SER A 401 -0.69 22.43 8.53
C SER A 401 -1.28 21.41 7.54
N ASN A 402 -2.00 20.43 8.06
CA ASN A 402 -2.66 19.41 7.23
C ASN A 402 -4.02 19.84 6.69
N GLY A 403 -4.42 21.09 6.89
CA GLY A 403 -5.72 21.57 6.45
C GLY A 403 -6.12 22.91 7.08
N ASN A 404 -7.43 23.17 7.15
CA ASN A 404 -7.99 24.44 7.60
C ASN A 404 -7.78 24.73 9.09
N TYR A 405 -7.49 23.68 9.89
CA TYR A 405 -7.34 23.82 11.34
C TYR A 405 -6.06 23.17 11.80
N SER A 406 -5.27 23.93 12.55
CA SER A 406 -4.10 23.43 13.27
C SER A 406 -4.04 24.11 14.64
N SER A 407 -3.87 23.34 15.69
CA SER A 407 -3.90 23.85 17.05
C SER A 407 -2.54 23.75 17.75
N ILE A 408 -2.25 24.75 18.58
CA ILE A 408 -1.09 24.78 19.47
C ILE A 408 -1.63 24.99 20.87
N ILE A 409 -1.23 24.14 21.80
CA ILE A 409 -1.67 24.23 23.19
C ILE A 409 -0.47 24.52 24.09
N PHE A 410 -0.60 25.54 24.87
CA PHE A 410 0.41 25.93 25.87
C PHE A 410 -0.25 26.42 27.16
N LYS A 411 0.47 26.31 28.26
CA LYS A 411 0.07 26.84 29.55
C LYS A 411 0.90 28.07 29.86
N ILE A 412 0.27 29.12 30.33
CA ILE A 412 0.95 30.34 30.79
C ILE A 412 1.03 30.28 32.31
N ASP A 413 2.23 30.40 32.84
CA ASP A 413 2.54 30.24 34.28
C ASP A 413 2.46 31.57 35.02
N ASN A 414 1.60 32.50 34.61
CA ASN A 414 1.49 33.77 35.28
C ASN A 414 0.08 34.01 35.84
N LYS A 415 -0.05 34.04 37.15
CA LYS A 415 -1.31 34.29 37.85
C LYS A 415 -1.85 35.71 37.65
N ASN A 416 -1.05 36.63 37.10
CA ASN A 416 -1.38 38.05 36.95
C ASN A 416 -1.69 38.49 35.51
N CYS A 417 -1.83 37.58 34.54
CA CYS A 417 -2.20 37.95 33.20
C CYS A 417 -3.71 38.21 33.10
N LEU A 418 -4.12 39.42 33.42
CA LEU A 418 -5.42 40.00 33.11
C LEU A 418 -5.39 40.84 31.82
N GLU A 419 -4.23 40.98 31.16
CA GLU A 419 -4.05 41.80 29.99
C GLU A 419 -4.07 40.98 28.69
N ASN A 420 -4.45 41.62 27.58
CA ASN A 420 -4.53 41.03 26.28
C ASN A 420 -3.24 40.34 25.84
N PHE A 421 -3.34 39.10 25.46
CA PHE A 421 -2.25 38.26 24.99
C PHE A 421 -2.19 38.27 23.46
N TYR A 422 -1.03 38.58 22.90
CA TYR A 422 -0.80 38.57 21.46
C TYR A 422 0.18 37.46 21.09
N LEU A 423 -0.27 36.53 20.23
CA LEU A 423 0.58 35.51 19.63
C LEU A 423 0.98 35.96 18.23
N LYS A 424 2.26 36.33 18.01
CA LYS A 424 2.78 36.65 16.69
C LYS A 424 3.36 35.39 16.05
N LEU A 425 2.71 34.88 15.01
CA LEU A 425 3.19 33.75 14.23
C LEU A 425 3.86 34.27 12.96
N ASN A 426 5.14 33.91 12.74
CA ASN A 426 5.78 34.06 11.45
C ASN A 426 5.50 32.79 10.62
N ILE A 427 4.62 32.90 9.64
CA ILE A 427 4.25 31.80 8.76
C ILE A 427 4.96 32.02 7.42
N GLU A 428 5.87 31.12 7.07
CA GLU A 428 6.43 31.07 5.73
C GLU A 428 5.51 30.19 4.88
N ASN A 429 4.88 30.81 3.88
CA ASN A 429 4.05 30.07 2.93
C ASN A 429 4.94 29.27 1.99
N TYR A 430 5.01 27.97 2.19
CA TYR A 430 5.47 27.03 1.18
C TYR A 430 4.26 26.48 0.43
N PHE A 431 3.80 27.17 -0.59
CA PHE A 431 2.98 26.52 -1.62
C PHE A 431 3.94 25.69 -2.49
N ASN A 432 4.01 24.41 -2.25
CA ASN A 432 4.42 23.51 -3.32
C ASN A 432 3.26 23.46 -4.30
N GLU A 433 3.42 24.09 -5.44
CA GLU A 433 2.65 23.76 -6.62
C GLU A 433 2.79 22.26 -6.87
N ILE A 434 1.69 21.53 -6.73
CA ILE A 434 1.56 20.10 -7.05
C ILE A 434 1.10 19.98 -8.49
#